data_adec25f05a616d696d239d4fc7822ca2
#
_entry.id   adec25f05a616d696d239d4fc7822ca2
#
_cell.length_a   1.000
_cell.length_b   1.000
_cell.length_c   1.000
_cell.angle_alpha   90.00
_cell.angle_beta   90.00
_cell.angle_gamma   90.00
#
_symmetry.space_group_name_H-M   'P 1'
#
loop_
_entity.id
_entity.type
_entity.pdbx_description
1 polymer ?
#
loop_
_entity_poly.entity_id
_entity_poly.type
_entity_poly.pdbx_seq_one_letter_code
_entity_poly.pdbx_strand_id
1 'polypeptide(L)'
;MKASEPGGRFDVPFERRSILSGITEDLRRPVGQVLDWWRWDSINTGVDSVYDTGSIAVGRRWYPSIKMPCVNAVIYQGVTLQDERGFYNTDVLRVTMNMEDIEKIFPTLPTSPDLFLKDRLVYRNEVFRPTHFYPRGLIKGKYTLFT
;
A
#
# COMPACT_ATOMS: atom_id res chain seq x y z
N MET A 1 -12.49 -29.70 -10.30
CA MET A 1 -13.28 -29.44 -11.53
C MET A 1 -13.32 -27.93 -11.73
N LYS A 2 -12.78 -27.41 -12.82
CA LYS A 2 -12.87 -25.97 -13.12
C LYS A 2 -14.30 -25.66 -13.52
N ALA A 3 -15.00 -24.87 -12.74
CA ALA A 3 -16.28 -24.33 -13.16
C ALA A 3 -16.04 -23.40 -14.35
N SER A 4 -16.30 -23.85 -15.56
CA SER A 4 -16.21 -23.02 -16.74
C SER A 4 -17.39 -22.04 -16.75
N GLU A 5 -17.12 -20.75 -16.78
CA GLU A 5 -18.14 -19.77 -17.15
C GLU A 5 -18.71 -20.13 -18.53
N PRO A 6 -20.03 -20.05 -18.72
CA PRO A 6 -20.64 -20.30 -20.03
C PRO A 6 -19.96 -19.42 -21.11
N GLY A 7 -19.26 -20.05 -22.06
CA GLY A 7 -18.55 -19.37 -23.14
C GLY A 7 -17.11 -18.91 -22.81
N GLY A 8 -16.59 -19.22 -21.63
CA GLY A 8 -15.22 -18.83 -21.22
C GLY A 8 -14.25 -20.02 -21.20
N ARG A 9 -13.05 -19.81 -21.75
CA ARG A 9 -11.91 -20.75 -21.68
C ARG A 9 -11.25 -20.75 -20.30
N PHE A 10 -11.51 -19.72 -19.48
CA PHE A 10 -10.87 -19.47 -18.22
C PHE A 10 -11.91 -19.25 -17.11
N ASP A 11 -11.69 -19.89 -15.99
CA ASP A 11 -12.34 -19.53 -14.73
C ASP A 11 -11.55 -18.38 -14.10
N VAL A 12 -12.02 -17.16 -14.32
CA VAL A 12 -11.33 -15.94 -13.87
C VAL A 12 -11.14 -15.89 -12.35
N PRO A 13 -12.11 -16.23 -11.49
CA PRO A 13 -11.89 -16.29 -10.05
C PRO A 13 -10.80 -17.29 -9.66
N PHE A 14 -10.77 -18.46 -10.32
CA PHE A 14 -9.75 -19.47 -10.06
C PHE A 14 -8.36 -19.03 -10.53
N GLU A 15 -8.24 -18.54 -11.76
CA GLU A 15 -6.96 -18.07 -12.31
C GLU A 15 -6.42 -16.89 -11.51
N ARG A 16 -7.27 -15.94 -11.15
CA ARG A 16 -6.89 -14.83 -10.28
C ARG A 16 -6.36 -15.32 -8.93
N ARG A 17 -7.07 -16.26 -8.29
CA ARG A 17 -6.66 -16.79 -6.99
C ARG A 17 -5.38 -17.61 -7.09
N SER A 18 -5.24 -18.45 -8.10
CA SER A 18 -4.05 -19.31 -8.24
C SER A 18 -2.80 -18.53 -8.61
N ILE A 19 -2.90 -17.52 -9.47
CA ILE A 19 -1.75 -16.71 -9.88
C ILE A 19 -1.37 -15.71 -8.80
N LEU A 20 -2.32 -14.93 -8.31
CA LEU A 20 -2.01 -13.84 -7.39
C LEU A 20 -1.77 -14.31 -5.96
N SER A 21 -2.56 -15.26 -5.44
CA SER A 21 -2.31 -15.82 -4.11
C SER A 21 -1.05 -16.68 -4.07
N GLY A 22 -0.78 -17.43 -5.14
CA GLY A 22 0.46 -18.19 -5.27
C GLY A 22 1.68 -17.28 -5.27
N ILE A 23 1.69 -16.24 -6.09
CA ILE A 23 2.77 -15.23 -6.11
C ILE A 23 2.92 -14.57 -4.73
N THR A 24 1.83 -14.19 -4.09
CA THR A 24 1.87 -13.53 -2.78
C THR A 24 2.40 -14.47 -1.71
N GLU A 25 2.03 -15.75 -1.71
CA GLU A 25 2.54 -16.75 -0.76
C GLU A 25 4.03 -17.01 -0.97
N ASP A 26 4.49 -17.11 -2.21
CA ASP A 26 5.92 -17.25 -2.52
C ASP A 26 6.72 -16.01 -2.08
N LEU A 27 6.13 -14.83 -2.20
CA LEU A 27 6.75 -13.58 -1.75
C LEU A 27 6.74 -13.41 -0.21
N ARG A 28 5.82 -14.06 0.50
CA ARG A 28 5.81 -14.11 1.97
C ARG A 28 6.93 -14.98 2.55
N ARG A 29 7.48 -15.90 1.77
CA ARG A 29 8.58 -16.77 2.19
C ARG A 29 9.91 -16.00 2.22
N PRO A 30 11.05 -16.58 2.65
CA PRO A 30 12.29 -15.84 2.95
C PRO A 30 12.83 -14.94 1.83
N VAL A 31 12.37 -15.12 0.61
CA VAL A 31 12.76 -14.29 -0.54
C VAL A 31 11.83 -13.10 -0.76
N GLY A 32 10.69 -13.08 -0.08
CA GLY A 32 9.63 -12.09 -0.30
C GLY A 32 9.96 -10.72 0.29
N GLN A 33 9.42 -9.70 -0.36
CA GLN A 33 9.50 -8.33 0.10
C GLN A 33 8.35 -8.05 1.06
N VAL A 34 8.66 -7.56 2.23
CA VAL A 34 7.69 -7.20 3.27
C VAL A 34 7.97 -5.77 3.70
N LEU A 35 6.93 -4.99 3.87
CA LEU A 35 7.02 -3.67 4.48
C LEU A 35 6.26 -3.62 5.80
N ASP A 36 6.68 -2.75 6.69
CA ASP A 36 5.98 -2.47 7.93
C ASP A 36 5.08 -1.24 7.71
N TRP A 37 3.78 -1.43 7.89
CA TRP A 37 2.77 -0.37 7.74
C TRP A 37 2.32 0.11 9.11
N TRP A 38 2.53 1.40 9.39
CA TRP A 38 2.15 2.08 10.61
C TRP A 38 0.94 2.97 10.34
N ARG A 39 -0.21 2.57 10.85
CA ARG A 39 -1.44 3.37 10.73
C ARG A 39 -1.36 4.60 11.63
N TRP A 40 -1.82 5.72 11.11
CA TRP A 40 -1.98 6.95 11.86
C TRP A 40 -3.03 6.78 12.98
N ASP A 41 -2.66 7.12 14.21
CA ASP A 41 -3.57 7.14 15.34
C ASP A 41 -4.11 8.56 15.54
N SER A 42 -5.27 8.82 14.95
CA SER A 42 -5.94 10.13 15.05
C SER A 42 -6.53 10.41 16.43
N ILE A 43 -6.78 9.38 17.23
CA ILE A 43 -7.41 9.52 18.56
C ILE A 43 -6.39 9.98 19.59
N ASN A 44 -5.20 9.36 19.59
CA ASN A 44 -4.15 9.63 20.57
C ASN A 44 -3.11 10.65 20.08
N THR A 45 -3.21 11.12 18.84
CA THR A 45 -2.39 12.21 18.34
C THR A 45 -3.01 13.54 18.78
N GLY A 46 -2.27 14.31 19.57
CA GLY A 46 -2.66 15.69 19.82
C GLY A 46 -2.51 16.51 18.55
N VAL A 47 -3.61 17.04 18.04
CA VAL A 47 -3.63 17.88 16.84
C VAL A 47 -3.70 19.34 17.25
N ASP A 48 -2.82 20.16 16.67
CA ASP A 48 -2.94 21.61 16.77
C ASP A 48 -4.12 22.06 15.93
N SER A 49 -5.05 22.79 16.53
CA SER A 49 -6.29 23.22 15.88
C SER A 49 -6.08 24.21 14.73
N VAL A 50 -4.92 24.85 14.67
CA VAL A 50 -4.61 25.86 13.65
C VAL A 50 -3.89 25.23 12.45
N TYR A 51 -2.99 24.28 12.71
CA TYR A 51 -2.11 23.75 11.67
C TYR A 51 -2.41 22.32 11.22
N ASP A 52 -3.40 21.66 11.82
CA ASP A 52 -3.73 20.23 11.58
C ASP A 52 -2.49 19.30 11.62
N THR A 53 -1.52 19.66 12.44
CA THR A 53 -0.29 18.91 12.66
C THR A 53 -0.23 18.38 14.08
N GLY A 54 0.59 17.37 14.33
CA GLY A 54 0.80 16.88 15.71
C GLY A 54 1.30 18.01 16.60
N SER A 55 0.64 18.21 17.75
CA SER A 55 1.04 19.22 18.73
C SER A 55 2.43 18.89 19.29
N ILE A 56 3.18 19.94 19.68
CA ILE A 56 4.51 19.79 20.29
C ILE A 56 4.44 18.99 21.60
N ALA A 57 3.34 19.13 22.34
CA ALA A 57 3.17 18.51 23.66
C ALA A 57 2.91 17.00 23.62
N VAL A 58 2.11 16.52 22.65
CA VAL A 58 1.68 15.12 22.58
C VAL A 58 2.38 14.36 21.46
N GLY A 59 2.78 15.06 20.42
CA GLY A 59 3.45 14.47 19.26
C GLY A 59 2.51 13.65 18.36
N ARG A 60 3.10 13.07 17.33
CA ARG A 60 2.41 12.20 16.38
C ARG A 60 2.49 10.76 16.87
N ARG A 61 1.37 10.05 16.82
CA ARG A 61 1.30 8.64 17.22
C ARG A 61 0.79 7.76 16.09
N TRP A 62 1.25 6.53 16.08
CA TRP A 62 0.85 5.49 15.14
C TRP A 62 0.53 4.22 15.92
N TYR A 63 -0.40 3.44 15.41
CA TYR A 63 -0.66 2.09 15.90
C TYR A 63 0.55 1.19 15.62
N PRO A 64 0.68 0.06 16.34
CA PRO A 64 1.73 -0.93 16.04
C PRO A 64 1.75 -1.32 14.56
N SER A 65 2.95 -1.58 14.04
CA SER A 65 3.11 -1.93 12.62
C SER A 65 2.42 -3.24 12.25
N ILE A 66 1.89 -3.26 11.04
CA ILE A 66 1.35 -4.45 10.40
C ILE A 66 2.28 -4.81 9.25
N LYS A 67 2.72 -6.07 9.20
CA LYS A 67 3.55 -6.58 8.13
C LYS A 67 2.72 -6.85 6.88
N MET A 68 3.03 -6.13 5.80
CA MET A 68 2.35 -6.24 4.52
C MET A 68 3.25 -6.93 3.50
N PRO A 69 2.83 -8.05 2.91
CA PRO A 69 3.56 -8.68 1.82
C PRO A 69 3.43 -7.84 0.55
N CYS A 70 4.53 -7.65 -0.15
CA CYS A 70 4.58 -6.90 -1.39
C CYS A 70 4.87 -7.83 -2.56
N VAL A 71 4.20 -7.61 -3.68
CA VAL A 71 4.54 -8.26 -4.95
C VAL A 71 5.86 -7.68 -5.49
N ASN A 72 6.00 -6.36 -5.37
CA ASN A 72 7.22 -5.67 -5.74
C ASN A 72 7.38 -4.40 -4.90
N ALA A 73 8.62 -4.10 -4.49
CA ALA A 73 8.97 -2.85 -3.82
C ALA A 73 10.31 -2.36 -4.37
N VAL A 74 10.33 -1.17 -4.95
CA VAL A 74 11.50 -0.56 -5.56
C VAL A 74 11.69 0.85 -5.04
N ILE A 75 12.92 1.15 -4.59
CA ILE A 75 13.35 2.50 -4.23
C ILE A 75 13.99 3.13 -5.45
N TYR A 76 13.46 4.28 -5.88
CA TYR A 76 14.05 5.14 -6.89
C TYR A 76 14.79 6.27 -6.17
N GLN A 77 16.11 6.26 -6.27
CA GLN A 77 16.96 7.24 -5.62
C GLN A 77 17.11 8.50 -6.44
N GLY A 78 17.18 9.64 -5.77
CA GLY A 78 17.48 10.93 -6.40
C GLY A 78 16.44 11.42 -7.40
N VAL A 79 15.16 11.07 -7.20
CA VAL A 79 14.08 11.59 -8.06
C VAL A 79 13.95 13.09 -7.85
N THR A 80 14.08 13.86 -8.93
CA THR A 80 13.88 15.30 -8.91
C THR A 80 12.38 15.60 -8.93
N LEU A 81 11.92 16.27 -7.89
CA LEU A 81 10.57 16.80 -7.80
C LEU A 81 10.61 18.33 -7.90
N GLN A 82 9.56 18.90 -8.47
CA GLN A 82 9.37 20.34 -8.58
C GLN A 82 8.09 20.73 -7.83
N ASP A 83 8.22 21.73 -6.97
CA ASP A 83 7.08 22.40 -6.36
C ASP A 83 7.24 23.93 -6.45
N GLU A 84 6.33 24.67 -5.82
CA GLU A 84 6.38 26.14 -5.79
C GLU A 84 7.65 26.71 -5.15
N ARG A 85 8.38 25.89 -4.37
CA ARG A 85 9.61 26.27 -3.68
C ARG A 85 10.87 25.91 -4.47
N GLY A 86 10.72 25.25 -5.62
CA GLY A 86 11.84 24.91 -6.50
C GLY A 86 12.00 23.40 -6.74
N PHE A 87 13.23 23.02 -7.10
CA PHE A 87 13.60 21.63 -7.35
C PHE A 87 14.24 21.01 -6.12
N TYR A 88 13.83 19.81 -5.77
CA TYR A 88 14.49 19.02 -4.73
C TYR A 88 14.56 17.55 -5.13
N ASN A 89 15.59 16.87 -4.65
CA ASN A 89 15.78 15.46 -4.87
C ASN A 89 15.28 14.70 -3.66
N THR A 90 14.53 13.63 -3.91
CA THR A 90 14.04 12.72 -2.86
C THR A 90 14.05 11.30 -3.35
N ASP A 91 14.09 10.38 -2.42
CA ASP A 91 13.93 8.96 -2.72
C ASP A 91 12.43 8.63 -2.73
N VAL A 92 12.03 7.87 -3.73
CA VAL A 92 10.64 7.47 -3.93
C VAL A 92 10.53 5.95 -3.84
N LEU A 93 9.73 5.46 -2.92
CA LEU A 93 9.37 4.06 -2.82
C LEU A 93 8.10 3.78 -3.62
N ARG A 94 8.20 2.87 -4.58
CA ARG A 94 7.04 2.32 -5.29
C ARG A 94 6.79 0.90 -4.81
N VAL A 95 5.62 0.67 -4.24
CA VAL A 95 5.21 -0.64 -3.74
C VAL A 95 4.00 -1.12 -4.52
N THR A 96 4.03 -2.37 -4.95
CA THR A 96 2.87 -3.04 -5.54
C THR A 96 2.46 -4.18 -4.64
N MET A 97 1.19 -4.20 -4.28
CA MET A 97 0.59 -5.18 -3.36
C MET A 97 -0.59 -5.88 -4.04
N ASN A 98 -0.94 -7.06 -3.55
CA ASN A 98 -2.13 -7.75 -4.01
C ASN A 98 -3.37 -7.11 -3.39
N MET A 99 -4.38 -6.83 -4.22
CA MET A 99 -5.65 -6.25 -3.78
C MET A 99 -6.34 -7.10 -2.70
N GLU A 100 -6.28 -8.44 -2.80
CA GLU A 100 -6.90 -9.32 -1.82
C GLU A 100 -6.29 -9.20 -0.42
N ASP A 101 -4.97 -8.99 -0.33
CA ASP A 101 -4.29 -8.78 0.96
C ASP A 101 -4.67 -7.43 1.57
N ILE A 102 -4.82 -6.40 0.73
CA ILE A 102 -5.26 -5.08 1.17
C ILE A 102 -6.72 -5.13 1.67
N GLU A 103 -7.62 -5.76 0.92
CA GLU A 103 -9.03 -5.89 1.32
C GLU A 103 -9.20 -6.66 2.64
N LYS A 104 -8.32 -7.62 2.92
CA LYS A 104 -8.32 -8.35 4.20
C LYS A 104 -7.86 -7.51 5.38
N ILE A 105 -6.83 -6.69 5.20
CA ILE A 105 -6.18 -5.95 6.28
C ILE A 105 -6.76 -4.53 6.38
N PHE A 106 -6.96 -3.86 5.26
CA PHE A 106 -7.47 -2.51 5.16
C PHE A 106 -8.62 -2.41 4.15
N PRO A 107 -9.81 -2.91 4.49
CA PRO A 107 -10.95 -2.95 3.57
C PRO A 107 -11.39 -1.57 3.07
N THR A 108 -11.09 -0.51 3.80
CA THR A 108 -11.43 0.87 3.44
C THR A 108 -10.41 1.54 2.53
N LEU A 109 -9.19 1.01 2.40
CA LEU A 109 -8.13 1.63 1.61
C LEU A 109 -8.50 1.79 0.12
N PRO A 110 -9.06 0.78 -0.57
CA PRO A 110 -9.45 0.93 -1.97
C PRO A 110 -10.54 1.97 -2.21
N THR A 111 -11.40 2.19 -1.21
CA THR A 111 -12.56 3.11 -1.34
C THR A 111 -12.22 4.53 -0.90
N SER A 112 -11.39 4.67 0.12
CA SER A 112 -11.05 5.96 0.74
C SER A 112 -9.56 6.05 1.03
N PRO A 113 -8.71 6.15 -0.02
CA PRO A 113 -7.25 6.15 0.14
C PRO A 113 -6.74 7.37 0.90
N ASP A 114 -7.46 8.48 0.88
CA ASP A 114 -7.06 9.74 1.54
C ASP A 114 -6.87 9.58 3.06
N LEU A 115 -7.61 8.66 3.68
CA LEU A 115 -7.50 8.36 5.11
C LEU A 115 -6.14 7.75 5.50
N PHE A 116 -5.37 7.29 4.51
CA PHE A 116 -4.10 6.59 4.69
C PHE A 116 -2.88 7.47 4.34
N LEU A 117 -3.07 8.69 3.88
CA LEU A 117 -1.97 9.60 3.50
C LEU A 117 -1.13 10.08 4.68
N LYS A 118 -1.64 9.96 5.92
CA LYS A 118 -0.89 10.29 7.15
C LYS A 118 -0.13 9.08 7.72
N ASP A 119 -0.29 7.91 7.14
CA ASP A 119 0.38 6.68 7.56
C ASP A 119 1.90 6.73 7.29
N ARG A 120 2.62 5.76 7.82
CA ARG A 120 4.03 5.55 7.56
C ARG A 120 4.28 4.15 7.04
N LEU A 121 5.15 4.05 6.07
CA LEU A 121 5.64 2.80 5.51
C LEU A 121 7.13 2.70 5.82
N VAL A 122 7.55 1.59 6.40
CA VAL A 122 8.96 1.33 6.66
C VAL A 122 9.42 0.18 5.77
N TYR A 123 10.42 0.45 4.94
CA TYR A 123 11.03 -0.52 4.06
C TYR A 123 12.54 -0.38 4.10
N ARG A 124 13.27 -1.49 4.36
CA ARG A 124 14.74 -1.50 4.51
C ARG A 124 15.28 -0.47 5.49
N ASN A 125 14.60 -0.28 6.63
CA ASN A 125 14.90 0.71 7.67
C ASN A 125 14.73 2.19 7.25
N GLU A 126 14.17 2.45 6.09
CA GLU A 126 13.82 3.79 5.65
C GLU A 126 12.32 4.04 5.82
N VAL A 127 11.97 5.27 6.19
CA VAL A 127 10.58 5.68 6.46
C VAL A 127 10.05 6.47 5.29
N PHE A 128 8.95 6.00 4.71
CA PHE A 128 8.26 6.66 3.61
C PHE A 128 6.86 7.10 4.05
N ARG A 129 6.37 8.14 3.42
CA ARG A 129 4.99 8.60 3.55
C ARG A 129 4.23 8.31 2.26
N PRO A 130 3.03 7.71 2.33
CA PRO A 130 2.18 7.55 1.15
C PRO A 130 1.83 8.90 0.54
N THR A 131 1.90 8.99 -0.77
CA THR A 131 1.50 10.19 -1.53
C THR A 131 0.34 9.88 -2.47
N HIS A 132 0.34 8.70 -3.07
CA HIS A 132 -0.66 8.29 -4.04
C HIS A 132 -0.95 6.81 -3.92
N PHE A 133 -2.16 6.43 -4.24
CA PHE A 133 -2.63 5.06 -4.28
C PHE A 133 -3.38 4.80 -5.58
N TYR A 134 -2.98 3.78 -6.32
CA TYR A 134 -3.59 3.45 -7.60
C TYR A 134 -3.98 1.98 -7.69
N PRO A 135 -5.25 1.66 -7.93
CA PRO A 135 -5.64 0.31 -8.31
C PRO A 135 -5.17 0.02 -9.75
N ARG A 136 -4.61 -1.18 -9.95
CA ARG A 136 -4.08 -1.62 -11.25
C ARG A 136 -4.50 -3.05 -11.57
N GLY A 137 -4.23 -3.48 -12.80
CA GLY A 137 -4.49 -4.84 -13.23
C GLY A 137 -5.96 -5.17 -13.30
N LEU A 138 -6.72 -4.44 -14.13
CA LEU A 138 -8.14 -4.67 -14.33
C LEU A 138 -8.39 -5.99 -15.08
N ILE A 139 -9.02 -6.97 -14.41
CA ILE A 139 -9.42 -8.24 -15.01
C ILE A 139 -10.94 -8.38 -14.86
N LYS A 140 -11.67 -8.40 -15.96
CA LYS A 140 -13.15 -8.49 -16.00
C LYS A 140 -13.82 -7.54 -14.99
N GLY A 141 -13.44 -6.28 -15.00
CA GLY A 141 -14.05 -5.25 -14.16
C GLY A 141 -13.61 -5.21 -12.70
N LYS A 142 -12.64 -6.05 -12.29
CA LYS A 142 -12.06 -6.02 -10.94
C LYS A 142 -10.56 -5.75 -10.98
N TYR A 143 -10.11 -4.86 -10.13
CA TYR A 143 -8.68 -4.62 -9.94
C TYR A 143 -8.04 -5.76 -9.14
N THR A 144 -6.80 -6.10 -9.47
CA THR A 144 -6.05 -7.21 -8.87
C THR A 144 -4.85 -6.75 -8.07
N LEU A 145 -4.28 -5.59 -8.42
CA LEU A 145 -3.11 -5.01 -7.80
C LEU A 145 -3.41 -3.59 -7.30
N PHE A 146 -2.63 -3.17 -6.31
CA PHE A 146 -2.67 -1.84 -5.74
C PHE A 146 -1.23 -1.30 -5.62
N THR A 147 -1.01 -0.11 -6.13
CA THR A 147 0.32 0.53 -6.12
C THR A 147 0.28 1.86 -5.44
#